data_e59d8485ff06d8deec7c7dbca589a2d5
#
_entry.id   e59d8485ff06d8deec7c7dbca589a2d5
#
_cell.length_a   1.000
_cell.length_b   1.000
_cell.length_c   1.000
_cell.angle_alpha   90.00
_cell.angle_beta   90.00
_cell.angle_gamma   90.00
#
_symmetry.space_group_name_H-M   'P 1'
#
loop_
_entity.id
_entity.type
_entity.pdbx_description
1 polymer ?
#
loop_
_entity_poly.entity_id
_entity_poly.type
_entity_poly.pdbx_seq_one_letter_code
_entity_poly.pdbx_strand_id
1 'polypeptide(L)'
;EGADNYDPTATIDDGSCVIVGCTDVTALNYNENTTQEDNSTCYYTLPSVIINEVHYNPCTAQGDDFDFEFVELLNIDDVAADLSGYQFYNESGGLLQLSLVFPDGTTLAAGEFMVLAVSEAGVTAYGGNGYQVFQMTAGNFSNSGEALSLQDAFGNVVNAIDYDDASP
;
A
#
# COMPACT_ATOMS: atom_id res chain seq x y z
N GLU A 1 18.56 -8.63 -9.55
CA GLU A 1 17.75 -7.92 -8.53
C GLU A 1 16.73 -8.91 -7.94
N GLY A 2 16.36 -8.76 -6.67
CA GLY A 2 15.41 -9.64 -5.98
C GLY A 2 16.01 -10.85 -5.27
N ALA A 3 17.33 -11.02 -5.28
CA ALA A 3 18.00 -12.04 -4.46
C ALA A 3 18.46 -11.44 -3.12
N ASP A 4 18.36 -12.21 -2.02
CA ASP A 4 18.74 -11.77 -0.68
C ASP A 4 20.24 -11.50 -0.54
N ASN A 5 21.05 -12.11 -1.40
CA ASN A 5 22.50 -11.91 -1.47
C ASN A 5 22.92 -11.08 -2.70
N TYR A 6 22.04 -10.22 -3.24
CA TYR A 6 22.33 -9.41 -4.40
C TYR A 6 23.51 -8.46 -4.18
N ASP A 7 24.50 -8.55 -5.07
CA ASP A 7 25.66 -7.61 -5.12
C ASP A 7 25.54 -6.73 -6.38
N PRO A 8 25.23 -5.43 -6.24
CA PRO A 8 25.10 -4.52 -7.38
C PRO A 8 26.43 -4.26 -8.09
N THR A 9 27.56 -4.70 -7.54
CA THR A 9 28.90 -4.55 -8.15
C THR A 9 29.35 -5.79 -8.92
N ALA A 10 28.65 -6.91 -8.78
CA ALA A 10 28.94 -8.13 -9.51
C ALA A 10 28.77 -7.93 -11.01
N THR A 11 29.76 -8.38 -11.79
CA THR A 11 29.75 -8.27 -13.25
C THR A 11 29.58 -9.63 -13.94
N ILE A 12 29.58 -10.70 -13.18
CA ILE A 12 29.44 -12.09 -13.66
C ILE A 12 28.44 -12.78 -12.73
N ASP A 13 27.43 -13.42 -13.33
CA ASP A 13 26.54 -14.33 -12.62
C ASP A 13 27.24 -15.68 -12.41
N ASP A 14 27.45 -16.08 -11.18
CA ASP A 14 28.06 -17.36 -10.79
C ASP A 14 27.00 -18.39 -10.35
N GLY A 15 25.71 -18.05 -10.44
CA GLY A 15 24.59 -18.89 -10.02
C GLY A 15 24.43 -18.99 -8.51
N SER A 16 25.06 -18.12 -7.71
CA SER A 16 25.00 -18.15 -6.24
C SER A 16 23.83 -17.34 -5.66
N CYS A 17 22.91 -16.86 -6.51
CA CYS A 17 21.75 -16.10 -6.06
C CYS A 17 20.89 -16.90 -5.07
N VAL A 18 20.62 -16.31 -3.91
CA VAL A 18 19.75 -16.86 -2.88
C VAL A 18 18.46 -16.05 -2.85
N ILE A 19 17.33 -16.74 -2.97
CA ILE A 19 16.00 -16.19 -2.76
C ILE A 19 15.38 -17.01 -1.63
N VAL A 20 15.29 -16.43 -0.44
CA VAL A 20 14.65 -17.05 0.72
C VAL A 20 13.14 -16.80 0.65
N GLY A 21 12.31 -17.82 0.91
CA GLY A 21 10.86 -17.61 0.86
C GLY A 21 10.02 -18.85 1.07
N CYS A 22 8.72 -18.66 0.94
CA CYS A 22 7.71 -19.69 1.06
C CYS A 22 7.64 -20.56 -0.19
N THR A 23 7.72 -21.89 -0.03
CA THR A 23 7.57 -22.88 -1.11
C THR A 23 6.24 -23.61 -1.07
N ASP A 24 5.35 -23.29 -0.12
CA ASP A 24 4.00 -23.85 -0.06
C ASP A 24 3.10 -23.20 -1.12
N VAL A 25 2.71 -23.98 -2.13
CA VAL A 25 1.86 -23.53 -3.25
C VAL A 25 0.46 -23.08 -2.83
N THR A 26 0.06 -23.33 -1.59
CA THR A 26 -1.23 -22.87 -1.05
C THR A 26 -1.14 -21.57 -0.29
N ALA A 27 0.08 -21.08 -0.02
CA ALA A 27 0.30 -19.81 0.64
C ALA A 27 0.10 -18.62 -0.31
N LEU A 28 -0.36 -17.49 0.22
CA LEU A 28 -0.57 -16.25 -0.55
C LEU A 28 0.74 -15.66 -1.07
N ASN A 29 1.85 -15.92 -0.36
CA ASN A 29 3.20 -15.50 -0.73
C ASN A 29 4.07 -16.62 -1.28
N TYR A 30 3.47 -17.65 -1.89
CA TYR A 30 4.23 -18.65 -2.63
C TYR A 30 5.14 -17.99 -3.69
N ASN A 31 6.40 -18.41 -3.71
CA ASN A 31 7.35 -17.93 -4.71
C ASN A 31 8.06 -19.11 -5.36
N GLU A 32 7.75 -19.36 -6.63
CA GLU A 32 8.33 -20.46 -7.43
C GLU A 32 9.85 -20.30 -7.67
N ASN A 33 10.39 -19.09 -7.51
CA ASN A 33 11.81 -18.80 -7.69
C ASN A 33 12.62 -18.96 -6.40
N THR A 34 11.99 -19.39 -5.31
CA THR A 34 12.67 -19.65 -4.04
C THR A 34 13.78 -20.69 -4.22
N THR A 35 15.00 -20.33 -3.86
CA THR A 35 16.17 -21.23 -3.89
C THR A 35 16.55 -21.74 -2.51
N GLN A 36 16.10 -21.04 -1.46
CA GLN A 36 16.26 -21.44 -0.05
C GLN A 36 14.91 -21.36 0.66
N GLU A 37 14.38 -22.51 1.03
CA GLU A 37 13.09 -22.61 1.72
C GLU A 37 13.12 -21.98 3.11
N ASP A 38 12.13 -21.12 3.38
CA ASP A 38 11.73 -20.69 4.73
C ASP A 38 10.20 -20.66 4.82
N ASN A 39 9.61 -21.82 5.11
CA ASN A 39 8.16 -21.94 5.22
C ASN A 39 7.59 -21.33 6.51
N SER A 40 8.42 -20.80 7.41
CA SER A 40 7.95 -19.98 8.53
C SER A 40 7.44 -18.59 8.08
N THR A 41 7.82 -18.18 6.87
CA THR A 41 7.36 -16.93 6.26
C THR A 41 6.04 -17.07 5.51
N CYS A 42 5.54 -18.32 5.32
CA CYS A 42 4.28 -18.52 4.61
C CYS A 42 3.09 -17.93 5.36
N TYR A 43 2.23 -17.21 4.64
CA TYR A 43 0.97 -16.75 5.19
C TYR A 43 -0.21 -17.11 4.27
N TYR A 44 -1.38 -17.31 4.88
CA TYR A 44 -2.58 -17.86 4.23
C TYR A 44 -3.79 -16.93 4.37
N THR A 45 -3.64 -15.83 5.09
CA THR A 45 -4.68 -14.82 5.31
C THR A 45 -4.08 -13.41 5.18
N LEU A 46 -4.84 -12.50 4.62
CA LEU A 46 -4.50 -11.08 4.58
C LEU A 46 -4.97 -10.39 5.87
N PRO A 47 -4.30 -9.32 6.32
CA PRO A 47 -4.79 -8.50 7.42
C PRO A 47 -6.10 -7.81 7.04
N SER A 48 -6.93 -7.52 8.03
CA SER A 48 -8.20 -6.82 7.83
C SER A 48 -7.99 -5.29 7.84
N VAL A 49 -7.25 -4.79 6.84
CA VAL A 49 -7.05 -3.35 6.63
C VAL A 49 -7.97 -2.87 5.53
N ILE A 50 -8.77 -1.84 5.82
CA ILE A 50 -9.75 -1.30 4.89
C ILE A 50 -9.42 0.14 4.50
N ILE A 51 -9.85 0.55 3.31
CA ILE A 51 -9.97 1.95 2.91
C ILE A 51 -11.21 2.48 3.63
N ASN A 52 -11.00 3.33 4.64
CA ASN A 52 -12.05 3.80 5.54
C ASN A 52 -12.67 5.12 5.08
N GLU A 53 -11.86 6.02 4.55
CA GLU A 53 -12.28 7.33 4.06
C GLU A 53 -11.51 7.69 2.79
N VAL A 54 -12.19 8.35 1.85
CA VAL A 54 -11.59 9.01 0.68
C VAL A 54 -12.00 10.46 0.68
N HIS A 55 -11.04 11.35 0.88
CA HIS A 55 -11.22 12.79 0.82
C HIS A 55 -10.71 13.32 -0.52
N TYR A 56 -11.54 13.22 -1.55
CA TYR A 56 -11.19 13.44 -2.96
C TYR A 56 -11.58 14.81 -3.52
N ASN A 57 -12.43 15.56 -2.81
CA ASN A 57 -12.96 16.86 -3.27
C ASN A 57 -13.07 17.81 -2.08
N PRO A 58 -11.96 18.29 -1.52
CA PRO A 58 -12.00 19.23 -0.42
C PRO A 58 -12.68 20.53 -0.83
N CYS A 59 -13.41 21.17 0.09
CA CYS A 59 -14.09 22.41 -0.22
C CYS A 59 -13.07 23.53 -0.51
N THR A 60 -13.40 24.40 -1.48
CA THR A 60 -12.53 25.51 -1.91
C THR A 60 -12.12 26.47 -0.79
N ALA A 61 -12.86 26.47 0.34
CA ALA A 61 -12.51 27.24 1.53
C ALA A 61 -11.29 26.67 2.31
N GLN A 62 -10.95 25.39 2.08
CA GLN A 62 -9.77 24.74 2.66
C GLN A 62 -8.48 25.13 1.91
N GLY A 63 -8.56 25.33 0.59
CA GLY A 63 -7.42 25.64 -0.26
C GLY A 63 -7.43 24.88 -1.59
N ASP A 64 -6.28 24.53 -2.10
CA ASP A 64 -6.12 23.74 -3.31
C ASP A 64 -6.46 22.26 -3.03
N ASP A 65 -7.23 21.61 -3.88
CA ASP A 65 -7.60 20.18 -3.74
C ASP A 65 -6.37 19.32 -3.50
N PHE A 66 -5.30 19.54 -4.26
CA PHE A 66 -4.04 18.81 -4.16
C PHE A 66 -3.43 18.82 -2.75
N ASP A 67 -3.61 19.90 -1.97
CA ASP A 67 -3.03 20.01 -0.63
C ASP A 67 -3.81 19.21 0.43
N PHE A 68 -5.08 18.85 0.15
CA PHE A 68 -5.98 18.29 1.15
C PHE A 68 -6.62 16.97 0.77
N GLU A 69 -6.28 16.42 -0.39
CA GLU A 69 -6.71 15.09 -0.80
C GLU A 69 -5.96 13.99 -0.05
N PHE A 70 -6.71 13.01 0.47
CA PHE A 70 -6.14 11.87 1.17
C PHE A 70 -7.06 10.63 1.13
N VAL A 71 -6.48 9.49 1.43
CA VAL A 71 -7.16 8.26 1.80
C VAL A 71 -6.77 7.90 3.24
N GLU A 72 -7.73 7.47 4.04
CA GLU A 72 -7.49 6.90 5.35
C GLU A 72 -7.63 5.38 5.29
N LEU A 73 -6.62 4.68 5.79
CA LEU A 73 -6.67 3.24 6.04
C LEU A 73 -6.96 3.00 7.52
N LEU A 74 -7.75 1.97 7.80
CA LEU A 74 -8.08 1.51 9.16
C LEU A 74 -7.77 0.02 9.27
N ASN A 75 -7.02 -0.36 10.30
CA ASN A 75 -6.89 -1.76 10.70
C ASN A 75 -8.08 -2.15 11.59
N ILE A 76 -8.99 -2.96 11.06
CA ILE A 76 -10.17 -3.45 11.80
C ILE A 76 -9.94 -4.81 12.49
N ASP A 77 -8.71 -5.33 12.43
CA ASP A 77 -8.29 -6.54 13.13
C ASP A 77 -7.97 -6.24 14.60
N ASP A 78 -7.86 -7.28 15.43
CA ASP A 78 -7.47 -7.18 16.84
C ASP A 78 -5.95 -7.31 17.07
N VAL A 79 -5.20 -7.45 15.97
CA VAL A 79 -3.73 -7.51 15.94
C VAL A 79 -3.16 -6.45 15.02
N ALA A 80 -1.89 -6.09 15.24
CA ALA A 80 -1.20 -5.18 14.34
C ALA A 80 -0.96 -5.83 12.98
N ALA A 81 -1.20 -5.08 11.91
CA ALA A 81 -0.88 -5.45 10.55
C ALA A 81 0.53 -5.00 10.17
N ASP A 82 1.34 -5.88 9.62
CA ASP A 82 2.59 -5.54 8.94
C ASP A 82 2.24 -5.20 7.48
N LEU A 83 2.50 -3.97 7.09
CA LEU A 83 2.24 -3.44 5.74
C LEU A 83 3.54 -3.23 4.95
N SER A 84 4.66 -3.81 5.38
CA SER A 84 5.94 -3.72 4.66
C SER A 84 5.79 -4.18 3.21
N GLY A 85 6.18 -3.34 2.25
CA GLY A 85 6.10 -3.65 0.82
C GLY A 85 4.69 -3.69 0.23
N TYR A 86 3.64 -3.43 1.01
CA TYR A 86 2.28 -3.30 0.47
C TYR A 86 2.22 -2.12 -0.50
N GLN A 87 1.25 -2.15 -1.39
CA GLN A 87 1.14 -1.24 -2.51
C GLN A 87 -0.26 -0.63 -2.54
N PHE A 88 -0.33 0.68 -2.70
CA PHE A 88 -1.59 1.38 -2.90
C PHE A 88 -1.68 1.89 -4.34
N TYR A 89 -2.82 1.66 -4.95
CA TYR A 89 -3.12 2.03 -6.32
C TYR A 89 -4.34 2.94 -6.38
N ASN A 90 -4.28 3.94 -7.24
CA ASN A 90 -5.46 4.67 -7.71
C ASN A 90 -5.61 4.53 -9.23
N GLU A 91 -6.81 4.77 -9.74
CA GLU A 91 -7.08 4.68 -11.16
C GLU A 91 -6.68 5.97 -11.88
N SER A 92 -6.10 5.84 -13.07
CA SER A 92 -5.94 6.95 -13.99
C SER A 92 -6.15 6.45 -15.42
N GLY A 93 -7.12 7.05 -16.11
CA GLY A 93 -7.45 6.68 -17.49
C GLY A 93 -7.95 5.25 -17.66
N GLY A 94 -8.66 4.70 -16.68
CA GLY A 94 -9.20 3.34 -16.70
C GLY A 94 -8.21 2.24 -16.33
N LEU A 95 -7.05 2.60 -15.77
CA LEU A 95 -6.03 1.66 -15.33
C LEU A 95 -5.56 1.99 -13.92
N LEU A 96 -5.43 0.98 -13.06
CA LEU A 96 -4.81 1.13 -11.75
C LEU A 96 -3.32 1.50 -11.92
N GLN A 97 -2.92 2.56 -11.23
CA GLN A 97 -1.54 3.05 -11.19
C GLN A 97 -1.01 3.00 -9.77
N LEU A 98 0.22 2.53 -9.63
CA LEU A 98 0.91 2.47 -8.34
C LEU A 98 1.18 3.89 -7.82
N SER A 99 0.62 4.20 -6.66
CA SER A 99 0.71 5.52 -6.01
C SER A 99 1.60 5.53 -4.79
N LEU A 100 1.74 4.38 -4.12
CA LEU A 100 2.61 4.22 -2.95
C LEU A 100 3.06 2.77 -2.81
N VAL A 101 4.34 2.58 -2.43
CA VAL A 101 4.85 1.34 -1.84
C VAL A 101 5.23 1.65 -0.39
N PHE A 102 4.66 0.92 0.57
CA PHE A 102 4.99 1.14 1.98
C PHE A 102 6.42 0.69 2.28
N PRO A 103 7.20 1.52 3.01
CA PRO A 103 8.54 1.16 3.44
C PRO A 103 8.57 -0.08 4.34
N ASP A 104 9.72 -0.77 4.37
CA ASP A 104 9.95 -1.86 5.31
C ASP A 104 9.77 -1.39 6.76
N GLY A 105 9.17 -2.23 7.59
CA GLY A 105 8.85 -1.93 8.99
C GLY A 105 7.59 -1.08 9.18
N THR A 106 6.82 -0.81 8.11
CA THR A 106 5.52 -0.13 8.24
C THR A 106 4.53 -1.05 8.93
N THR A 107 4.01 -0.62 10.08
CA THR A 107 3.00 -1.34 10.84
C THR A 107 1.80 -0.46 11.14
N LEU A 108 0.60 -1.04 11.15
CA LEU A 108 -0.64 -0.39 11.55
C LEU A 108 -1.24 -1.16 12.72
N ALA A 109 -1.25 -0.56 13.92
CA ALA A 109 -1.74 -1.22 15.12
C ALA A 109 -3.24 -1.53 15.04
N ALA A 110 -3.71 -2.46 15.87
CA ALA A 110 -5.13 -2.81 15.95
C ALA A 110 -6.00 -1.58 16.24
N GLY A 111 -7.00 -1.33 15.40
CA GLY A 111 -7.92 -0.20 15.52
C GLY A 111 -7.32 1.17 15.20
N GLU A 112 -6.08 1.25 14.74
CA GLU A 112 -5.42 2.49 14.37
C GLU A 112 -5.67 2.88 12.92
N PHE A 113 -5.49 4.18 12.66
CA PHE A 113 -5.62 4.79 11.34
C PHE A 113 -4.28 5.19 10.76
N MET A 114 -4.19 5.22 9.44
CA MET A 114 -3.05 5.69 8.66
C MET A 114 -3.55 6.52 7.49
N VAL A 115 -2.85 7.59 7.14
CA VAL A 115 -3.25 8.50 6.07
C VAL A 115 -2.28 8.41 4.89
N LEU A 116 -2.83 8.25 3.69
CA LEU A 116 -2.12 8.34 2.42
C LEU A 116 -2.50 9.67 1.78
N ALA A 117 -1.60 10.61 1.75
CA ALA A 117 -1.84 11.99 1.32
C ALA A 117 -1.25 12.26 -0.07
N VAL A 118 -1.94 13.06 -0.87
CA VAL A 118 -1.36 13.66 -2.08
C VAL A 118 -0.29 14.68 -1.67
N SER A 119 -0.55 15.45 -0.62
CA SER A 119 0.42 16.36 0.01
C SER A 119 0.48 16.11 1.52
N GLU A 120 1.56 15.47 1.99
CA GLU A 120 1.78 15.26 3.44
C GLU A 120 1.78 16.58 4.21
N ALA A 121 2.42 17.61 3.65
CA ALA A 121 2.51 18.92 4.27
C ALA A 121 1.13 19.59 4.44
N GLY A 122 0.25 19.49 3.43
CA GLY A 122 -1.10 20.02 3.46
C GLY A 122 -1.96 19.34 4.52
N VAL A 123 -2.02 18.02 4.51
CA VAL A 123 -2.80 17.22 5.47
C VAL A 123 -2.29 17.41 6.90
N THR A 124 -0.97 17.45 7.13
CA THR A 124 -0.38 17.68 8.45
C THR A 124 -0.70 19.07 8.97
N ALA A 125 -0.66 20.10 8.13
CA ALA A 125 -1.03 21.47 8.51
C ALA A 125 -2.51 21.61 8.88
N TYR A 126 -3.40 20.81 8.29
CA TYR A 126 -4.85 20.87 8.53
C TYR A 126 -5.31 20.11 9.79
N GLY A 127 -4.46 19.28 10.38
CA GLY A 127 -4.79 18.55 11.62
C GLY A 127 -4.41 17.07 11.62
N GLY A 128 -3.74 16.59 10.60
CA GLY A 128 -3.22 15.22 10.50
C GLY A 128 -2.10 14.88 11.50
N ASN A 129 -1.96 15.71 12.55
CA ASN A 129 -0.98 15.48 13.62
C ASN A 129 -1.41 14.32 14.53
N GLY A 130 -0.60 13.30 14.60
CA GLY A 130 -0.85 12.14 15.46
C GLY A 130 -1.12 10.84 14.69
N TYR A 131 -1.31 10.91 13.38
CA TYR A 131 -1.38 9.74 12.49
C TYR A 131 -0.05 9.48 11.80
N GLN A 132 0.17 8.26 11.36
CA GLN A 132 1.19 7.99 10.35
C GLN A 132 0.67 8.54 9.02
N VAL A 133 1.44 9.44 8.38
CA VAL A 133 1.10 10.02 7.09
C VAL A 133 2.15 9.59 6.08
N PHE A 134 1.72 9.07 4.94
CA PHE A 134 2.58 8.73 3.81
C PHE A 134 2.18 9.57 2.61
N GLN A 135 3.15 10.25 2.02
CA GLN A 135 2.92 10.98 0.78
C GLN A 135 2.90 10.02 -0.40
N MET A 136 1.84 10.06 -1.18
CA MET A 136 1.76 9.32 -2.44
C MET A 136 2.78 9.87 -3.45
N THR A 137 3.36 8.99 -4.26
CA THR A 137 4.39 9.35 -5.25
C THR A 137 3.80 9.72 -6.60
N ALA A 138 2.54 9.40 -6.83
CA ALA A 138 1.82 9.66 -8.08
C ALA A 138 0.32 9.80 -7.82
N GLY A 139 -0.33 10.58 -8.68
CA GLY A 139 -1.79 10.73 -8.70
C GLY A 139 -2.29 11.81 -7.75
N ASN A 140 -3.46 12.29 -8.08
CA ASN A 140 -4.43 12.98 -7.26
C ASN A 140 -5.75 12.24 -7.46
N PHE A 141 -6.72 12.46 -6.59
CA PHE A 141 -7.98 11.76 -6.68
C PHE A 141 -8.92 12.43 -7.68
N SER A 142 -9.70 11.63 -8.40
CA SER A 142 -10.68 12.13 -9.36
C SER A 142 -11.91 12.69 -8.65
N ASN A 143 -12.30 13.93 -8.95
CA ASN A 143 -13.55 14.51 -8.44
C ASN A 143 -14.81 13.85 -9.01
N SER A 144 -14.70 12.98 -10.01
CA SER A 144 -15.81 12.24 -10.63
C SER A 144 -15.84 10.75 -10.31
N GLY A 145 -14.92 10.30 -9.46
CA GLY A 145 -14.85 8.89 -9.07
C GLY A 145 -13.70 8.14 -9.72
N GLU A 146 -13.20 7.13 -9.01
CA GLU A 146 -12.16 6.21 -9.47
C GLU A 146 -12.09 4.96 -8.59
N ALA A 147 -11.43 3.92 -9.10
CA ALA A 147 -11.12 2.72 -8.35
C ALA A 147 -9.83 2.88 -7.53
N LEU A 148 -9.87 2.42 -6.28
CA LEU A 148 -8.73 2.39 -5.36
C LEU A 148 -8.48 0.96 -4.92
N SER A 149 -7.21 0.57 -4.75
CA SER A 149 -6.83 -0.78 -4.33
C SER A 149 -5.63 -0.77 -3.41
N LEU A 150 -5.76 -1.42 -2.26
CA LEU A 150 -4.66 -1.81 -1.40
C LEU A 150 -4.32 -3.27 -1.69
N GLN A 151 -3.07 -3.55 -2.01
CA GLN A 151 -2.56 -4.88 -2.31
C GLN A 151 -1.37 -5.19 -1.42
N ASP A 152 -1.13 -6.48 -1.15
CA ASP A 152 0.09 -6.92 -0.49
C ASP A 152 1.30 -6.87 -1.45
N ALA A 153 2.50 -7.19 -0.94
CA ALA A 153 3.73 -7.21 -1.72
C ALA A 153 3.73 -8.25 -2.87
N PHE A 154 2.77 -9.18 -2.88
CA PHE A 154 2.62 -10.26 -3.87
C PHE A 154 1.48 -10.00 -4.85
N GLY A 155 0.77 -8.86 -4.70
CA GLY A 155 -0.33 -8.45 -5.57
C GLY A 155 -1.69 -9.02 -5.16
N ASN A 156 -1.82 -9.64 -3.98
CA ASN A 156 -3.12 -10.05 -3.47
C ASN A 156 -3.90 -8.81 -2.99
N VAL A 157 -5.15 -8.68 -3.42
CA VAL A 157 -6.00 -7.55 -3.03
C VAL A 157 -6.43 -7.71 -1.57
N VAL A 158 -6.01 -6.78 -0.73
CA VAL A 158 -6.40 -6.67 0.68
C VAL A 158 -7.76 -5.98 0.80
N ASN A 159 -7.89 -4.83 0.14
CA ASN A 159 -9.13 -4.09 0.07
C ASN A 159 -9.18 -3.29 -1.23
N ALA A 160 -10.37 -3.15 -1.80
CA ALA A 160 -10.59 -2.31 -2.98
C ALA A 160 -11.97 -1.67 -2.90
N ILE A 161 -12.06 -0.44 -3.36
CA ILE A 161 -13.29 0.32 -3.47
C ILE A 161 -13.36 1.01 -4.83
N ASP A 162 -14.55 1.35 -5.23
CA ASP A 162 -14.85 2.22 -6.36
C ASP A 162 -15.81 3.29 -5.84
N TYR A 163 -15.39 4.56 -5.92
CA TYR A 163 -16.23 5.68 -5.49
C TYR A 163 -16.60 6.54 -6.69
N ASP A 164 -17.74 7.19 -6.63
CA ASP A 164 -18.21 8.13 -7.63
C ASP A 164 -18.80 9.40 -6.98
N ASP A 165 -19.07 10.41 -7.77
CA ASP A 165 -19.73 11.66 -7.37
C ASP A 165 -21.26 11.60 -7.55
N ALA A 166 -21.82 10.45 -7.89
CA ALA A 166 -23.25 10.29 -8.06
C ALA A 166 -23.93 10.46 -6.69
N SER A 167 -24.79 11.46 -6.59
CA SER A 167 -25.65 11.61 -5.42
C SER A 167 -26.58 10.39 -5.30
N PRO A 168 -26.71 9.82 -4.10
CA PRO A 168 -27.63 8.71 -3.87
C PRO A 168 -29.09 9.10 -4.08
#